data_42676f3dbc3bd8d165d9b855ed39417d
#
_entry.id   42676f3dbc3bd8d165d9b855ed39417d
#
_cell.length_a   1.000
_cell.length_b   1.000
_cell.length_c   1.000
_cell.angle_alpha   90.00
_cell.angle_beta   90.00
_cell.angle_gamma   90.00
#
_symmetry.space_group_name_H-M   'P 1'
#
loop_
_entity.id
_entity.type
_entity.pdbx_description
1 polymer ?
#
loop_
_entity_poly.entity_id
_entity_poly.type
_entity_poly.pdbx_seq_one_letter_code
_entity_poly.pdbx_strand_id
1 'polypeptide(L)'
;GKLIQGLKGDRVSLIVFAGTSHLYLPLTTDYEAAQLFLSAIDTKMIPNQGTSLSSAIEKAIETVKKDQNKYKVLLLISDGEDHEGNAIKFSNQASELGIDIHTIGIGSDLGGLVPIRSEKNDSIDYKRDKKGKLITSVLNKKILKDVAAAGNGYYFQFSNEGHSHLDLNNAIDAMDTVSYTHL
;
A
#
# COMPACT_ATOMS: atom_id res chain seq x y z
N GLY A 1 7.36 3.41 9.54
CA GLY A 1 7.92 4.25 10.61
C GLY A 1 8.45 5.59 10.12
N LYS A 2 9.51 5.63 9.30
CA LYS A 2 10.20 6.90 8.95
C LYS A 2 9.31 7.92 8.21
N LEU A 3 8.46 7.48 7.30
CA LEU A 3 7.51 8.36 6.61
C LEU A 3 6.62 9.13 7.59
N ILE A 4 5.98 8.43 8.54
CA ILE A 4 5.12 9.08 9.55
C ILE A 4 5.90 10.06 10.43
N GLN A 5 7.19 9.78 10.71
CA GLN A 5 8.05 10.67 11.48
C GLN A 5 8.41 11.98 10.76
N GLY A 6 8.39 11.97 9.43
CA GLY A 6 8.65 13.15 8.58
C GLY A 6 7.46 14.09 8.47
N LEU A 7 6.24 13.63 8.75
CA LEU A 7 5.03 14.45 8.64
C LEU A 7 5.01 15.58 9.67
N LYS A 8 4.63 16.79 9.22
CA LYS A 8 4.51 17.97 10.09
C LYS A 8 3.19 18.70 9.80
N GLY A 9 2.20 18.45 10.65
CA GLY A 9 0.89 19.09 10.51
C GLY A 9 -0.10 18.34 9.60
N ASP A 10 0.35 17.33 8.87
CA ASP A 10 -0.51 16.51 8.03
C ASP A 10 -1.31 15.51 8.86
N ARG A 11 -2.41 15.03 8.29
CA ARG A 11 -3.17 13.94 8.89
C ARG A 11 -2.85 12.63 8.17
N VAL A 12 -2.73 11.57 8.95
CA VAL A 12 -2.47 10.22 8.46
C VAL A 12 -3.66 9.31 8.79
N SER A 13 -3.95 8.39 7.89
CA SER A 13 -4.93 7.31 8.06
C SER A 13 -4.29 6.00 7.62
N LEU A 14 -4.70 4.89 8.20
CA LEU A 14 -4.24 3.55 7.81
C LEU A 14 -5.43 2.72 7.35
N ILE A 15 -5.30 2.17 6.14
CA ILE A 15 -6.23 1.23 5.55
C ILE A 15 -5.49 -0.09 5.35
N VAL A 16 -6.01 -1.16 5.89
CA VAL A 16 -5.49 -2.52 5.68
C VAL A 16 -6.41 -3.22 4.70
N PHE A 17 -5.83 -3.89 3.71
CA PHE A 17 -6.61 -4.56 2.68
C PHE A 17 -6.01 -5.91 2.28
N ALA A 18 -6.89 -6.79 1.84
CA ALA A 18 -6.63 -8.08 1.23
C ALA A 18 -7.77 -8.36 0.23
N GLY A 19 -8.55 -9.42 0.37
CA GLY A 19 -9.81 -9.60 -0.39
C GLY A 19 -10.90 -8.57 -0.08
N THR A 20 -10.77 -7.86 1.04
CA THR A 20 -11.58 -6.71 1.47
C THR A 20 -10.69 -5.64 2.08
N SER A 21 -11.21 -4.41 2.20
CA SER A 21 -10.49 -3.29 2.81
C SER A 21 -11.15 -2.78 4.08
N HIS A 22 -10.36 -2.41 5.07
CA HIS A 22 -10.81 -1.92 6.37
C HIS A 22 -10.05 -0.66 6.77
N LEU A 23 -10.80 0.35 7.22
CA LEU A 23 -10.22 1.52 7.86
C LEU A 23 -9.68 1.10 9.24
N TYR A 24 -8.36 1.02 9.38
CA TYR A 24 -7.70 0.58 10.59
C TYR A 24 -7.40 1.72 11.55
N LEU A 25 -6.97 2.87 11.01
CA LEU A 25 -6.80 4.11 11.76
C LEU A 25 -7.49 5.25 10.99
N PRO A 26 -8.48 5.93 11.59
CA PRO A 26 -9.06 7.14 11.02
C PRO A 26 -8.02 8.27 10.88
N LEU A 27 -8.34 9.30 10.09
CA LEU A 27 -7.48 10.47 9.91
C LEU A 27 -7.16 11.14 11.26
N THR A 28 -5.87 11.21 11.59
CA THR A 28 -5.36 11.77 12.83
C THR A 28 -4.04 12.51 12.62
N THR A 29 -3.73 13.45 13.50
CA THR A 29 -2.41 14.09 13.66
C THR A 29 -1.58 13.43 14.76
N ASP A 30 -2.12 12.41 15.43
CA ASP A 30 -1.39 11.63 16.45
C ASP A 30 -0.47 10.62 15.76
N TYR A 31 0.77 11.03 15.52
CA TYR A 31 1.77 10.19 14.84
C TYR A 31 2.29 9.05 15.71
N GLU A 32 2.23 9.18 17.04
CA GLU A 32 2.61 8.09 17.95
C GLU A 32 1.57 6.97 17.87
N ALA A 33 0.29 7.32 17.92
CA ALA A 33 -0.78 6.36 17.67
C ALA A 33 -0.65 5.72 16.28
N ALA A 34 -0.38 6.51 15.23
CA ALA A 34 -0.22 5.98 13.88
C ALA A 34 0.94 4.97 13.77
N GLN A 35 2.07 5.23 14.43
CA GLN A 35 3.20 4.29 14.48
C GLN A 35 2.85 3.02 15.25
N LEU A 36 2.14 3.14 16.37
CA LEU A 36 1.67 2.00 17.15
C LEU A 36 0.74 1.12 16.32
N PHE A 37 -0.27 1.70 15.66
CA PHE A 37 -1.19 0.98 14.78
C PHE A 37 -0.45 0.32 13.62
N LEU A 38 0.49 1.02 12.97
CA LEU A 38 1.29 0.46 11.87
C LEU A 38 2.13 -0.75 12.33
N SER A 39 2.70 -0.70 13.54
CA SER A 39 3.50 -1.81 14.09
C SER A 39 2.66 -3.03 14.48
N ALA A 40 1.37 -2.83 14.73
CA ALA A 40 0.43 -3.88 15.10
C ALA A 40 -0.24 -4.58 13.90
N ILE A 41 0.04 -4.12 12.66
CA ILE A 41 -0.52 -4.77 11.46
C ILE A 41 0.06 -6.18 11.33
N ASP A 42 -0.85 -7.15 11.23
CA ASP A 42 -0.54 -8.57 11.02
C ASP A 42 -1.33 -9.10 9.81
N THR A 43 -0.75 -10.03 9.07
CA THR A 43 -1.37 -10.68 7.92
C THR A 43 -2.64 -11.48 8.26
N LYS A 44 -2.85 -11.79 9.54
CA LYS A 44 -4.05 -12.48 10.05
C LYS A 44 -5.25 -11.55 10.30
N MET A 45 -5.06 -10.22 10.22
CA MET A 45 -6.12 -9.25 10.54
C MET A 45 -7.31 -9.30 9.58
N ILE A 46 -7.08 -9.71 8.33
CA ILE A 46 -8.13 -9.81 7.32
C ILE A 46 -8.36 -11.29 7.00
N PRO A 47 -9.53 -11.83 7.37
CA PRO A 47 -9.84 -13.25 7.13
C PRO A 47 -9.94 -13.61 5.65
N ASN A 48 -10.48 -12.69 4.83
CA ASN A 48 -10.64 -12.89 3.41
C ASN A 48 -9.32 -12.66 2.69
N GLN A 49 -8.67 -13.77 2.35
CA GLN A 49 -7.43 -13.74 1.57
C GLN A 49 -7.71 -13.33 0.12
N GLY A 50 -6.74 -12.75 -0.53
CA GLY A 50 -6.79 -12.19 -1.87
C GLY A 50 -6.27 -10.77 -1.87
N THR A 51 -6.30 -10.11 -3.02
CA THR A 51 -5.90 -8.72 -3.15
C THR A 51 -6.94 -7.99 -3.98
N SER A 52 -7.55 -6.95 -3.42
CA SER A 52 -8.48 -6.05 -4.09
C SER A 52 -7.97 -4.62 -3.99
N LEU A 53 -7.22 -4.20 -5.02
CA LEU A 53 -6.74 -2.82 -5.14
C LEU A 53 -7.93 -1.86 -5.26
N SER A 54 -8.97 -2.28 -5.97
CA SER A 54 -10.22 -1.54 -6.14
C SER A 54 -10.84 -1.17 -4.80
N SER A 55 -11.03 -2.16 -3.93
CA SER A 55 -11.60 -1.97 -2.59
C SER A 55 -10.76 -1.04 -1.71
N ALA A 56 -9.42 -1.13 -1.82
CA ALA A 56 -8.51 -0.26 -1.06
C ALA A 56 -8.64 1.21 -1.50
N ILE A 57 -8.68 1.47 -2.81
CA ILE A 57 -8.82 2.82 -3.36
C ILE A 57 -10.20 3.40 -3.03
N GLU A 58 -11.26 2.61 -3.18
CA GLU A 58 -12.62 3.02 -2.82
C GLU A 58 -12.71 3.38 -1.34
N LYS A 59 -12.12 2.57 -0.45
CA LYS A 59 -12.07 2.85 0.98
C LYS A 59 -11.28 4.12 1.31
N ALA A 60 -10.20 4.39 0.58
CA ALA A 60 -9.44 5.64 0.72
C ALA A 60 -10.29 6.86 0.31
N ILE A 61 -11.00 6.79 -0.82
CA ILE A 61 -11.94 7.85 -1.26
C ILE A 61 -12.99 8.12 -0.18
N GLU A 62 -13.64 7.07 0.34
CA GLU A 62 -14.63 7.20 1.41
C GLU A 62 -14.05 7.87 2.66
N THR A 63 -12.83 7.50 3.04
CA THR A 63 -12.16 7.99 4.25
C THR A 63 -11.91 9.49 4.18
N VAL A 64 -11.50 10.00 3.00
CA VAL A 64 -11.15 11.41 2.81
C VAL A 64 -12.27 12.25 2.19
N LYS A 65 -13.43 11.65 1.85
CA LYS A 65 -14.54 12.35 1.19
C LYS A 65 -15.05 13.57 1.92
N LYS A 66 -15.02 13.55 3.25
CA LYS A 66 -15.48 14.65 4.10
C LYS A 66 -14.34 15.60 4.50
N ASP A 67 -13.13 15.28 4.11
CA ASP A 67 -11.97 16.10 4.40
C ASP A 67 -11.91 17.28 3.43
N GLN A 68 -11.86 18.49 3.98
CA GLN A 68 -11.80 19.74 3.22
C GLN A 68 -10.39 20.12 2.79
N ASN A 69 -9.36 19.36 3.18
CA ASN A 69 -7.99 19.60 2.73
C ASN A 69 -7.89 19.46 1.22
N LYS A 70 -7.21 20.42 0.60
CA LYS A 70 -7.04 20.51 -0.84
C LYS A 70 -6.16 19.38 -1.39
N TYR A 71 -5.11 19.02 -0.65
CA TYR A 71 -4.15 18.01 -1.09
C TYR A 71 -4.38 16.70 -0.31
N LYS A 72 -4.53 15.63 -1.04
CA LYS A 72 -4.74 14.29 -0.50
C LYS A 72 -3.87 13.31 -1.27
N VAL A 73 -3.12 12.50 -0.56
CA VAL A 73 -2.26 11.48 -1.13
C VAL A 73 -2.65 10.11 -0.60
N LEU A 74 -2.85 9.16 -1.51
CA LEU A 74 -2.95 7.75 -1.20
C LEU A 74 -1.63 7.07 -1.56
N LEU A 75 -0.95 6.52 -0.56
CA LEU A 75 0.20 5.64 -0.76
C LEU A 75 -0.26 4.18 -0.71
N LEU A 76 -0.31 3.54 -1.87
CA LEU A 76 -0.75 2.15 -2.02
C LEU A 76 0.46 1.22 -2.07
N ILE A 77 0.57 0.31 -1.11
CA ILE A 77 1.69 -0.62 -0.98
C ILE A 77 1.18 -2.05 -1.22
N SER A 78 1.64 -2.70 -2.30
CA SER A 78 1.14 -4.01 -2.74
C SER A 78 2.15 -4.75 -3.63
N ASP A 79 1.94 -6.06 -3.84
CA ASP A 79 2.56 -6.85 -4.90
C ASP A 79 1.84 -6.71 -6.25
N GLY A 80 0.73 -5.97 -6.30
CA GLY A 80 -0.02 -5.69 -7.52
C GLY A 80 -0.89 -6.84 -7.99
N GLU A 81 -1.15 -7.86 -7.19
CA GLU A 81 -2.25 -8.79 -7.48
C GLU A 81 -3.57 -8.01 -7.41
N ASP A 82 -4.42 -8.16 -8.41
CA ASP A 82 -5.76 -7.55 -8.44
C ASP A 82 -6.76 -8.53 -9.07
N HIS A 83 -7.67 -9.03 -8.26
CA HIS A 83 -8.64 -10.02 -8.69
C HIS A 83 -9.93 -9.40 -9.24
N GLU A 84 -10.17 -8.11 -9.02
CA GLU A 84 -11.42 -7.45 -9.40
C GLU A 84 -11.33 -6.62 -10.69
N GLY A 85 -10.12 -6.19 -11.08
CA GLY A 85 -9.88 -5.50 -12.35
C GLY A 85 -10.42 -4.07 -12.46
N ASN A 86 -10.94 -3.48 -11.38
CA ASN A 86 -11.52 -2.12 -11.39
C ASN A 86 -10.59 -1.04 -10.81
N ALA A 87 -9.34 -1.40 -10.46
CA ALA A 87 -8.43 -0.48 -9.79
C ALA A 87 -8.18 0.81 -10.59
N ILE A 88 -7.97 0.72 -11.90
CA ILE A 88 -7.77 1.88 -12.78
C ILE A 88 -8.99 2.82 -12.77
N LYS A 89 -10.21 2.26 -12.81
CA LYS A 89 -11.45 3.05 -12.76
C LYS A 89 -11.54 3.88 -11.47
N PHE A 90 -11.29 3.24 -10.33
CA PHE A 90 -11.30 3.94 -9.04
C PHE A 90 -10.14 4.93 -8.89
N SER A 91 -8.99 4.66 -9.53
CA SER A 91 -7.87 5.59 -9.56
C SER A 91 -8.21 6.88 -10.31
N ASN A 92 -8.85 6.78 -11.48
CA ASN A 92 -9.35 7.95 -12.20
C ASN A 92 -10.36 8.74 -11.35
N GLN A 93 -11.29 8.04 -10.67
CA GLN A 93 -12.26 8.68 -9.79
C GLN A 93 -11.59 9.39 -8.60
N ALA A 94 -10.54 8.79 -8.02
CA ALA A 94 -9.75 9.41 -6.96
C ALA A 94 -9.06 10.69 -7.45
N SER A 95 -8.44 10.65 -8.63
CA SER A 95 -7.80 11.81 -9.25
C SER A 95 -8.79 12.95 -9.50
N GLU A 96 -10.00 12.66 -9.99
CA GLU A 96 -11.08 13.64 -10.16
C GLU A 96 -11.51 14.30 -8.84
N LEU A 97 -11.32 13.60 -7.72
CA LEU A 97 -11.59 14.09 -6.36
C LEU A 97 -10.38 14.78 -5.70
N GLY A 98 -9.29 14.99 -6.45
CA GLY A 98 -8.06 15.62 -5.95
C GLY A 98 -7.27 14.72 -5.00
N ILE A 99 -7.30 13.41 -5.22
CA ILE A 99 -6.49 12.43 -4.48
C ILE A 99 -5.43 11.88 -5.42
N ASP A 100 -4.17 12.20 -5.16
CA ASP A 100 -3.04 11.64 -5.91
C ASP A 100 -2.70 10.23 -5.37
N ILE A 101 -2.52 9.25 -6.27
CA ILE A 101 -2.23 7.87 -5.89
C ILE A 101 -0.80 7.51 -6.28
N HIS A 102 0.05 7.35 -5.28
CA HIS A 102 1.37 6.76 -5.46
C HIS A 102 1.34 5.28 -5.12
N THR A 103 2.04 4.47 -5.89
CA THR A 103 2.10 3.02 -5.65
C THR A 103 3.52 2.56 -5.34
N ILE A 104 3.65 1.68 -4.35
CA ILE A 104 4.90 1.00 -4.01
C ILE A 104 4.73 -0.49 -4.26
N GLY A 105 5.49 -1.01 -5.23
CA GLY A 105 5.53 -2.44 -5.51
C GLY A 105 6.48 -3.17 -4.56
N ILE A 106 5.95 -4.18 -3.86
CA ILE A 106 6.73 -5.06 -2.99
C ILE A 106 6.73 -6.46 -3.58
N GLY A 107 7.90 -7.07 -3.71
CA GLY A 107 8.08 -8.41 -4.23
C GLY A 107 9.10 -8.50 -5.35
N SER A 108 9.25 -9.69 -5.92
CA SER A 108 10.17 -9.99 -7.01
C SER A 108 9.44 -10.26 -8.31
N ASP A 109 10.01 -9.81 -9.42
CA ASP A 109 9.51 -10.12 -10.78
C ASP A 109 9.67 -11.60 -11.13
N LEU A 110 10.67 -12.25 -10.54
CA LEU A 110 10.94 -13.67 -10.74
C LEU A 110 9.99 -14.56 -9.91
N GLY A 111 9.17 -13.93 -9.08
CA GLY A 111 8.35 -14.63 -8.11
C GLY A 111 9.14 -15.06 -6.87
N GLY A 112 8.43 -15.20 -5.77
CA GLY A 112 8.98 -15.66 -4.50
C GLY A 112 7.99 -16.55 -3.77
N LEU A 113 8.52 -17.53 -3.04
CA LEU A 113 7.70 -18.33 -2.14
C LEU A 113 7.19 -17.44 -1.00
N VAL A 114 5.92 -17.58 -0.67
CA VAL A 114 5.29 -16.82 0.43
C VAL A 114 5.67 -17.47 1.77
N PRO A 115 6.54 -16.85 2.59
CA PRO A 115 6.97 -17.45 3.84
C PRO A 115 5.85 -17.39 4.89
N ILE A 116 5.71 -18.46 5.65
CA ILE A 116 4.86 -18.54 6.84
C ILE A 116 5.76 -18.82 8.05
N ARG A 117 5.67 -18.01 9.09
CA ARG A 117 6.30 -18.35 10.37
C ARG A 117 5.51 -19.45 11.06
N SER A 118 6.15 -20.56 11.33
CA SER A 118 5.58 -21.62 12.17
C SER A 118 5.58 -21.16 13.63
N GLU A 119 4.40 -21.14 14.24
CA GLU A 119 4.24 -20.78 15.66
C GLU A 119 4.90 -21.82 16.61
N LYS A 120 5.26 -22.99 16.09
CA LYS A 120 5.77 -24.10 16.92
C LYS A 120 7.29 -24.18 17.02
N ASN A 121 8.04 -23.73 16.01
CA ASN A 121 9.49 -24.03 15.95
C ASN A 121 10.37 -22.88 15.46
N ASP A 122 9.84 -21.65 15.32
CA ASP A 122 10.54 -20.51 14.71
C ASP A 122 11.15 -20.81 13.32
N SER A 123 10.68 -21.90 12.68
CA SER A 123 11.09 -22.31 11.33
C SER A 123 10.27 -21.60 10.29
N ILE A 124 10.91 -21.21 9.18
CA ILE A 124 10.24 -20.67 8.02
C ILE A 124 9.66 -21.84 7.22
N ASP A 125 8.32 -21.90 7.09
CA ASP A 125 7.61 -22.75 6.14
C ASP A 125 7.07 -21.86 5.00
N TYR A 126 6.54 -22.46 3.94
CA TYR A 126 6.01 -21.73 2.80
C TYR A 126 4.55 -22.07 2.56
N LYS A 127 3.78 -21.04 2.19
CA LYS A 127 2.35 -21.16 1.93
C LYS A 127 2.06 -22.16 0.81
N ARG A 128 1.09 -23.05 1.04
CA ARG A 128 0.65 -24.06 0.10
C ARG A 128 -0.83 -23.89 -0.21
N ASP A 129 -1.23 -24.24 -1.42
CA ASP A 129 -2.63 -24.31 -1.81
C ASP A 129 -3.34 -25.52 -1.19
N LYS A 130 -4.64 -25.65 -1.46
CA LYS A 130 -5.46 -26.79 -0.97
C LYS A 130 -4.98 -28.15 -1.48
N LYS A 131 -4.14 -28.18 -2.53
CA LYS A 131 -3.55 -29.38 -3.14
C LYS A 131 -2.11 -29.64 -2.67
N GLY A 132 -1.60 -28.82 -1.72
CA GLY A 132 -0.23 -28.92 -1.18
C GLY A 132 0.85 -28.31 -2.07
N LYS A 133 0.52 -27.65 -3.17
CA LYS A 133 1.48 -26.97 -4.04
C LYS A 133 1.91 -25.64 -3.42
N LEU A 134 3.21 -25.34 -3.49
CA LEU A 134 3.76 -24.06 -3.03
C LEU A 134 3.14 -22.88 -3.78
N ILE A 135 2.72 -21.86 -3.04
CA ILE A 135 2.21 -20.62 -3.60
C ILE A 135 3.37 -19.67 -3.79
N THR A 136 3.50 -19.14 -5.02
CA THR A 136 4.44 -18.08 -5.37
C THR A 136 3.66 -16.80 -5.59
N SER A 137 4.15 -15.68 -5.06
CA SER A 137 3.67 -14.34 -5.41
C SER A 137 4.66 -13.71 -6.38
N VAL A 138 4.15 -13.07 -7.43
CA VAL A 138 4.93 -12.35 -8.45
C VAL A 138 4.50 -10.90 -8.44
N LEU A 139 5.45 -9.99 -8.37
CA LEU A 139 5.15 -8.55 -8.44
C LEU A 139 4.57 -8.18 -9.81
N ASN A 140 3.33 -7.72 -9.82
CA ASN A 140 2.67 -7.20 -11.01
C ASN A 140 2.89 -5.68 -11.12
N LYS A 141 4.06 -5.30 -11.63
CA LYS A 141 4.43 -3.87 -11.81
C LYS A 141 3.48 -3.14 -12.75
N LYS A 142 2.93 -3.86 -13.74
CA LYS A 142 2.10 -3.21 -14.77
C LYS A 142 0.86 -2.57 -14.15
N ILE A 143 0.10 -3.32 -13.37
CA ILE A 143 -1.13 -2.79 -12.75
C ILE A 143 -0.81 -1.65 -11.78
N LEU A 144 0.28 -1.74 -11.00
CA LEU A 144 0.68 -0.68 -10.06
C LEU A 144 1.07 0.60 -10.80
N LYS A 145 1.79 0.51 -11.93
CA LYS A 145 2.09 1.66 -12.78
C LYS A 145 0.82 2.27 -13.40
N ASP A 146 -0.08 1.42 -13.89
CA ASP A 146 -1.33 1.87 -14.50
C ASP A 146 -2.23 2.57 -13.45
N VAL A 147 -2.29 2.06 -12.22
CA VAL A 147 -3.00 2.66 -11.09
C VAL A 147 -2.40 4.01 -10.70
N ALA A 148 -1.07 4.09 -10.57
CA ALA A 148 -0.38 5.35 -10.25
C ALA A 148 -0.62 6.40 -11.35
N ALA A 149 -0.47 6.03 -12.63
CA ALA A 149 -0.69 6.94 -13.76
C ALA A 149 -2.14 7.44 -13.81
N ALA A 150 -3.13 6.57 -13.60
CA ALA A 150 -4.54 6.94 -13.55
C ALA A 150 -4.88 7.82 -12.33
N GLY A 151 -4.15 7.65 -11.23
CA GLY A 151 -4.27 8.43 -9.99
C GLY A 151 -3.37 9.66 -9.93
N ASN A 152 -2.83 10.15 -11.05
CA ASN A 152 -1.95 11.33 -11.12
C ASN A 152 -0.69 11.25 -10.24
N GLY A 153 -0.17 10.04 -10.00
CA GLY A 153 0.98 9.81 -9.13
C GLY A 153 2.08 8.97 -9.79
N TYR A 154 2.97 8.44 -8.96
CA TYR A 154 4.17 7.73 -9.37
C TYR A 154 4.22 6.32 -8.80
N TYR A 155 4.84 5.41 -9.56
CA TYR A 155 5.18 4.07 -9.14
C TYR A 155 6.61 4.01 -8.60
N PHE A 156 6.78 3.37 -7.45
CA PHE A 156 8.08 3.06 -6.86
C PHE A 156 8.20 1.56 -6.63
N GLN A 157 9.41 1.04 -6.71
CA GLN A 157 9.66 -0.36 -6.42
C GLN A 157 10.52 -0.50 -5.17
N PHE A 158 10.05 -1.31 -4.23
CA PHE A 158 10.83 -1.73 -3.10
C PHE A 158 11.52 -3.06 -3.43
N SER A 159 12.85 -3.12 -3.37
CA SER A 159 13.60 -4.37 -3.53
C SER A 159 14.35 -4.70 -2.24
N ASN A 160 14.35 -5.98 -1.87
CA ASN A 160 15.06 -6.48 -0.69
C ASN A 160 16.57 -6.73 -0.96
N GLU A 161 17.05 -6.46 -2.17
CA GLU A 161 18.43 -6.68 -2.56
C GLU A 161 19.32 -5.52 -2.08
N GLY A 162 19.64 -5.52 -0.78
CA GLY A 162 20.77 -4.80 -0.19
C GLY A 162 20.74 -3.26 -0.14
N HIS A 163 19.95 -2.57 -0.95
CA HIS A 163 19.90 -1.11 -1.06
C HIS A 163 18.51 -0.50 -0.76
N SER A 164 17.58 -1.33 -0.37
CA SER A 164 16.14 -1.06 -0.30
C SER A 164 15.71 0.07 0.65
N HIS A 165 16.48 0.37 1.68
CA HIS A 165 16.14 1.47 2.61
C HIS A 165 16.44 2.84 2.00
N LEU A 166 17.47 2.93 1.14
CA LEU A 166 17.83 4.15 0.42
C LEU A 166 16.81 4.43 -0.69
N ASP A 167 16.38 3.39 -1.41
CA ASP A 167 15.42 3.54 -2.51
C ASP A 167 14.02 3.95 -2.01
N LEU A 168 13.57 3.41 -0.88
CA LEU A 168 12.30 3.82 -0.27
C LEU A 168 12.38 5.26 0.28
N ASN A 169 13.48 5.63 0.95
CA ASN A 169 13.66 7.00 1.43
C ASN A 169 13.75 7.98 0.26
N ASN A 170 14.49 7.66 -0.81
CA ASN A 170 14.56 8.49 -2.01
C ASN A 170 13.19 8.61 -2.70
N ALA A 171 12.40 7.56 -2.70
CA ALA A 171 11.04 7.58 -3.23
C ALA A 171 10.13 8.49 -2.41
N ILE A 172 10.24 8.44 -1.09
CA ILE A 172 9.49 9.29 -0.16
C ILE A 172 9.93 10.76 -0.28
N ASP A 173 11.23 11.02 -0.33
CA ASP A 173 11.79 12.38 -0.50
C ASP A 173 11.40 12.97 -1.86
N ALA A 174 11.30 12.13 -2.91
CA ALA A 174 10.79 12.54 -4.23
C ALA A 174 9.30 12.92 -4.20
N MET A 175 8.48 12.28 -3.36
CA MET A 175 7.07 12.65 -3.16
C MET A 175 6.95 14.03 -2.49
N ASP A 176 7.77 14.30 -1.48
CA ASP A 176 7.78 15.58 -0.78
C ASP A 176 8.19 16.73 -1.71
N THR A 177 9.15 16.51 -2.63
CA THR A 177 9.58 17.54 -3.60
C THR A 177 8.55 17.85 -4.66
N VAL A 178 7.71 16.89 -5.06
CA VAL A 178 6.64 17.10 -6.05
C VAL A 178 5.50 17.93 -5.46
N SER A 179 5.24 17.83 -4.15
CA SER A 179 4.21 18.60 -3.46
C SER A 179 4.50 20.11 -3.42
N TYR A 180 5.76 20.54 -3.53
CA TYR A 180 6.16 21.95 -3.46
C TYR A 180 6.33 22.65 -4.83
N THR A 181 6.23 21.94 -5.94
CA THR A 181 6.48 22.49 -7.29
C THR A 181 5.24 22.98 -8.02
N HIS A 182 4.05 22.92 -7.43
CA HIS A 182 2.81 23.47 -8.00
C HIS A 182 2.26 24.63 -7.16
N LEU A 183 3.08 25.69 -7.02
CA LEU A 183 2.64 27.05 -6.64
C LEU A 183 2.57 27.94 -7.86
#